data_23f6993abf65c21a7b49aacdaca266dc
#
_entry.id   23f6993abf65c21a7b49aacdaca266dc
#
_cell.length_a   1.000
_cell.length_b   1.000
_cell.length_c   1.000
_cell.angle_alpha   90.00
_cell.angle_beta   90.00
_cell.angle_gamma   90.00
#
_symmetry.space_group_name_H-M   'P 1'
#
loop_
_entity.id
_entity.type
_entity.pdbx_description
1 polymer ?
#
loop_
_entity_poly.entity_id
_entity_poly.type
_entity_poly.pdbx_seq_one_letter_code
_entity_poly.pdbx_strand_id
1 'polypeptide(L)' 'DPARSLEIMTLLERINALGTTVIVVTHERGLVNRFNKRIILLHEGRVIGDGMGSYEV' A
#
# COMPACT_ATOMS: atom_id res chain seq x y z
N ASP A 1 7.99 -0.69 14.14
CA ASP A 1 9.08 -1.55 13.72
C ASP A 1 8.98 -1.84 12.22
N PRO A 2 9.94 -1.35 11.43
CA PRO A 2 9.90 -1.54 9.98
C PRO A 2 9.89 -3.00 9.54
N ALA A 3 10.59 -3.86 10.26
CA ALA A 3 10.64 -5.29 9.92
C ALA A 3 9.27 -5.94 10.12
N ARG A 4 8.55 -5.55 11.15
CA ARG A 4 7.22 -6.07 11.43
C ARG A 4 6.21 -5.63 10.38
N SER A 5 6.27 -4.36 9.99
CA SER A 5 5.40 -3.82 8.95
C SER A 5 5.60 -4.57 7.62
N LEU A 6 6.85 -4.86 7.30
CA LEU A 6 7.19 -5.60 6.10
C LEU A 6 6.63 -7.03 6.14
N GLU A 7 6.72 -7.69 7.27
CA GLU A 7 6.17 -9.05 7.43
C GLU A 7 4.65 -9.06 7.25
N ILE A 8 3.97 -8.10 7.84
CA ILE A 8 2.51 -7.96 7.74
C ILE A 8 2.10 -7.72 6.29
N MET A 9 2.78 -6.82 5.60
CA MET A 9 2.48 -6.51 4.20
C MET A 9 2.71 -7.72 3.30
N THR A 10 3.77 -8.47 3.55
CA THR A 10 4.06 -9.69 2.79
C THR A 10 2.94 -10.72 2.96
N LEU A 11 2.43 -10.87 4.18
CA LEU A 11 1.31 -11.75 4.45
C LEU A 11 0.04 -11.29 3.72
N LEU A 12 -0.25 -10.00 3.75
CA LEU A 12 -1.41 -9.43 3.06
C LEU A 12 -1.30 -9.62 1.55
N GLU A 13 -0.12 -9.49 0.99
CA GLU A 13 0.11 -9.73 -0.43
C GLU A 13 -0.19 -11.18 -0.80
N ARG A 14 0.17 -12.12 0.04
CA ARG A 14 -0.14 -13.53 -0.19
C ARG A 14 -1.64 -13.80 -0.15
N ILE A 15 -2.35 -13.19 0.79
CA ILE A 15 -3.81 -13.29 0.87
C ILE A 15 -4.45 -12.71 -0.39
N ASN A 16 -3.96 -11.57 -0.86
CA ASN A 16 -4.44 -10.96 -2.08
C ASN A 16 -4.23 -11.86 -3.29
N ALA A 17 -3.08 -12.54 -3.38
CA ALA A 17 -2.78 -13.45 -4.46
C ALA A 17 -3.74 -14.63 -4.52
N LEU A 18 -4.38 -14.97 -3.41
CA LEU A 18 -5.38 -16.03 -3.33
C LEU A 18 -6.77 -15.58 -3.77
N GLY A 19 -6.93 -14.32 -4.17
CA GLY A 19 -8.18 -13.79 -4.67
C GLY A 19 -8.93 -12.85 -3.73
N THR A 20 -8.37 -12.57 -2.56
CA THR A 20 -8.99 -11.65 -1.59
C THR A 20 -8.56 -10.22 -1.88
N THR A 21 -9.52 -9.31 -1.99
CA THR A 21 -9.22 -7.89 -2.09
C THR A 21 -8.71 -7.37 -0.75
N VAL A 22 -7.56 -6.71 -0.76
CA VAL A 22 -6.95 -6.15 0.44
C VAL A 22 -6.76 -4.66 0.28
N ILE A 23 -7.17 -3.90 1.29
CA ILE A 23 -6.97 -2.45 1.34
C ILE A 23 -6.14 -2.13 2.57
N VAL A 24 -5.04 -1.39 2.38
CA VAL A 24 -4.14 -0.99 3.45
C VAL A 24 -4.07 0.53 3.49
N VAL A 25 -4.24 1.11 4.66
CA VAL A 25 -4.09 2.54 4.86
C VAL A 25 -2.77 2.78 5.60
N THR A 26 -1.89 3.54 5.00
CA THR A 26 -0.56 3.82 5.56
C THR A 26 -0.02 5.14 5.02
N HIS A 27 0.95 5.72 5.75
CA HIS A 27 1.70 6.87 5.28
C HIS A 27 3.19 6.55 5.11
N GLU A 28 3.55 5.28 5.16
CA GLU A 28 4.94 4.84 5.02
C GLU A 28 5.31 4.68 3.54
N ARG A 29 5.95 5.68 2.97
CA ARG A 29 6.31 5.69 1.54
C ARG A 29 7.20 4.52 1.13
N GLY A 30 8.18 4.18 1.96
CA GLY A 30 9.08 3.07 1.67
C GLY A 30 8.33 1.75 1.53
N LEU A 31 7.35 1.53 2.40
CA LEU A 31 6.53 0.34 2.37
C LEU A 31 5.67 0.30 1.11
N VAL A 32 5.02 1.41 0.80
CA VAL A 32 4.15 1.54 -0.38
C VAL A 32 4.94 1.29 -1.66
N ASN A 33 6.11 1.91 -1.80
CA ASN A 33 6.94 1.79 -2.99
C ASN A 33 7.47 0.38 -3.20
N ARG A 34 7.76 -0.32 -2.11
CA ARG A 34 8.32 -1.67 -2.16
C ARG A 34 7.38 -2.69 -2.79
N PHE A 35 6.07 -2.57 -2.54
CA PHE A 35 5.11 -3.58 -2.98
C PHE A 35 4.50 -3.31 -4.35
N ASN A 36 4.71 -2.14 -4.91
CA ASN A 36 4.33 -1.82 -6.29
C ASN A 36 2.86 -2.14 -6.62
N LYS A 37 1.96 -1.73 -5.75
CA LYS A 37 0.52 -1.93 -5.91
C LYS A 37 -0.18 -0.63 -6.28
N ARG A 38 -1.49 -0.71 -6.52
CA ARG A 38 -2.31 0.48 -6.75
C ARG A 38 -2.32 1.36 -5.50
N ILE A 39 -2.11 2.65 -5.72
CA ILE A 39 -2.06 3.64 -4.66
C ILE A 39 -3.16 4.67 -4.89
N ILE A 40 -3.96 4.89 -3.87
CA ILE A 40 -4.96 5.96 -3.87
C ILE A 40 -4.49 6.99 -2.85
N LEU A 41 -4.16 8.18 -3.32
CA LEU A 41 -3.62 9.24 -2.48
C LEU A 41 -4.76 10.11 -1.96
N LEU A 42 -4.88 10.20 -0.65
CA LEU A 42 -5.92 10.97 0.01
C LEU A 42 -5.34 12.18 0.70
N HIS A 43 -6.04 13.30 0.60
CA HIS A 43 -5.69 14.53 1.31
C HIS A 43 -6.96 15.27 1.68
N GLU A 44 -7.11 15.56 2.96
CA GLU A 44 -8.28 16.29 3.50
C GLU A 44 -9.60 15.69 3.02
N GLY A 45 -9.72 14.36 3.08
CA GLY A 45 -10.94 13.65 2.71
C GLY A 45 -11.20 13.54 1.21
N ARG A 46 -10.24 13.90 0.39
CA ARG A 46 -10.37 13.85 -1.08
C ARG A 46 -9.32 12.96 -1.71
N VAL A 47 -9.68 12.29 -2.80
CA VAL A 47 -8.73 11.57 -3.62
C VAL A 47 -8.01 12.58 -4.51
N ILE A 48 -6.71 12.71 -4.35
CA ILE A 48 -5.88 13.62 -5.15
C ILE A 48 -4.94 12.88 -6.10
N GLY A 49 -4.93 11.57 -6.06
CA GLY A 49 -4.14 10.76 -6.97
C GLY A 49 -4.56 9.31 -6.93
N ASP A 50 -4.36 8.61 -8.05
CA ASP A 50 -4.67 7.19 -8.20
C ASP A 50 -3.73 6.65 -9.28
N GLY A 51 -2.92 5.68 -8.93
CA GLY A 51 -1.95 5.13 -9.89
C GLY A 51 -1.30 3.87 -9.37
N MET A 52 -0.31 3.40 -10.12
CA MET A 52 0.42 2.17 -9.82
C MET A 52 1.87 2.48 -9.50
N GLY A 53 2.42 1.73 -8.57
CA GLY A 53 3.85 1.60 -8.40
C GLY A 53 4.43 2.44 -7.29
N SER A 54 4.54 3.73 -7.44
CA SER A 54 5.25 4.55 -6.46
C SER A 54 4.37 5.66 -5.90
N TYR A 55 4.71 6.02 -4.67
CA TYR A 55 4.08 7.11 -3.96
C TYR A 55 4.93 8.35 -4.15
N GLU A 56 4.42 9.29 -4.93
CA GLU A 56 5.07 10.56 -5.20
C GLU A 56 4.14 11.71 -4.85
N VAL A 57 4.66 12.64 -4.07
CA VAL A 57 3.91 13.82 -3.65
C VAL A 57 4.71 15.05 -3.99
#